data_037a31bd0cd37377010993c59577380a
#
_entry.id   037a31bd0cd37377010993c59577380a
#
_cell.length_a   1.000
_cell.length_b   1.000
_cell.length_c   1.000
_cell.angle_alpha   90.00
_cell.angle_beta   90.00
_cell.angle_gamma   90.00
#
_symmetry.space_group_name_H-M   'P 1'
#
loop_
_entity.id
_entity.type
_entity.pdbx_description
1 polymer ?
#
loop_
_entity_poly.entity_id
_entity_poly.type
_entity_poly.pdbx_seq_one_letter_code
_entity_poly.pdbx_strand_id
1 'polypeptide(L)'
;MDEVENLDQPQQASEKAMPLGSFAPLAIRLLKGVIYEEESRYWADLIKIHEWPLRRYFAQIGIDLIVNRQEGFAYLRQSTGEEAENSGALPRLMVRRSLTIDQSILCVLLRGCLEEYTINESASREPILTLRDIHDLVELFFRERATQQRFLKDVRKTVEEVRKMGFLETLGSSDNYLNEDEVKYRVKRILKAFIGPDELLQLAQQLGKI
;
A
#
# COMPACT_ATOMS: atom_id res chain seq x y z
N MET A 1 15.32 72.16 -20.93
CA MET A 1 16.19 71.66 -19.87
C MET A 1 15.24 71.07 -18.85
N ASP A 2 14.79 69.89 -19.13
CA ASP A 2 14.00 69.07 -18.19
C ASP A 2 14.16 67.60 -18.56
N GLU A 3 15.06 66.94 -17.86
CA GLU A 3 15.23 65.50 -17.91
C GLU A 3 14.03 64.83 -17.22
N VAL A 4 13.27 64.08 -17.99
CA VAL A 4 12.22 63.20 -17.43
C VAL A 4 12.85 61.86 -17.17
N GLU A 5 13.02 61.56 -15.90
CA GLU A 5 13.42 60.29 -15.33
C GLU A 5 12.50 59.17 -15.85
N ASN A 6 13.12 58.22 -16.52
CA ASN A 6 12.46 57.00 -17.00
C ASN A 6 12.40 56.01 -15.85
N LEU A 7 11.25 55.98 -15.17
CA LEU A 7 10.96 55.06 -14.06
C LEU A 7 10.93 53.61 -14.59
N ASP A 8 11.83 52.87 -14.07
CA ASP A 8 12.03 51.43 -14.13
C ASP A 8 10.71 50.64 -14.13
N GLN A 9 10.40 50.05 -15.27
CA GLN A 9 9.34 49.03 -15.30
C GLN A 9 9.92 47.71 -14.75
N PRO A 10 9.33 47.09 -13.75
CA PRO A 10 9.78 45.76 -13.32
C PRO A 10 9.60 44.77 -14.45
N GLN A 11 10.72 44.27 -14.95
CA GLN A 11 10.77 43.17 -15.90
C GLN A 11 9.98 42.00 -15.30
N GLN A 12 8.82 41.70 -15.84
CA GLN A 12 8.12 40.46 -15.66
C GLN A 12 9.05 39.33 -16.09
N ALA A 13 9.75 38.74 -15.12
CA ALA A 13 10.45 37.49 -15.32
C ALA A 13 9.41 36.45 -15.77
N SER A 14 9.38 36.17 -17.05
CA SER A 14 8.65 35.05 -17.62
C SER A 14 9.08 33.81 -16.85
N GLU A 15 8.21 33.34 -16.00
CA GLU A 15 8.37 32.11 -15.25
C GLU A 15 8.40 30.96 -16.26
N LYS A 16 9.62 30.70 -16.76
CA LYS A 16 9.87 29.62 -17.72
C LYS A 16 9.57 28.32 -17.00
N ALA A 17 8.40 27.73 -17.31
CA ALA A 17 7.97 26.47 -16.72
C ALA A 17 9.17 25.50 -16.74
N MET A 18 9.60 25.04 -15.58
CA MET A 18 10.68 24.06 -15.48
C MET A 18 10.26 22.81 -16.25
N PRO A 19 11.15 22.28 -17.13
CA PRO A 19 10.80 21.07 -17.87
C PRO A 19 10.52 19.95 -16.89
N LEU A 20 9.38 19.26 -17.09
CA LEU A 20 9.01 18.09 -16.31
C LEU A 20 10.16 17.08 -16.34
N GLY A 21 10.61 16.64 -15.17
CA GLY A 21 11.64 15.61 -15.08
C GLY A 21 11.17 14.33 -15.79
N SER A 22 12.08 13.64 -16.45
CA SER A 22 11.80 12.39 -17.20
C SER A 22 11.10 11.31 -16.34
N PHE A 23 11.24 11.37 -15.02
CA PHE A 23 10.63 10.46 -14.06
C PHE A 23 9.26 10.93 -13.51
N ALA A 24 8.76 12.11 -13.93
CA ALA A 24 7.51 12.68 -13.39
C ALA A 24 6.30 11.72 -13.47
N PRO A 25 6.06 11.00 -14.57
CA PRO A 25 4.97 10.02 -14.63
C PRO A 25 5.08 8.91 -13.57
N LEU A 26 6.32 8.43 -13.31
CA LEU A 26 6.59 7.43 -12.28
C LEU A 26 6.41 7.98 -10.87
N ALA A 27 6.85 9.21 -10.61
CA ALA A 27 6.66 9.87 -9.34
C ALA A 27 5.16 10.02 -9.02
N ILE A 28 4.36 10.48 -10.00
CA ILE A 28 2.91 10.60 -9.86
C ILE A 28 2.27 9.22 -9.64
N ARG A 29 2.72 8.17 -10.36
CA ARG A 29 2.19 6.81 -10.20
C ARG A 29 2.48 6.26 -8.81
N LEU A 30 3.68 6.48 -8.27
CA LEU A 30 4.07 6.11 -6.90
C LEU A 30 3.27 6.85 -5.83
N LEU A 31 2.98 8.13 -6.04
CA LEU A 31 2.13 8.92 -5.12
C LEU A 31 0.67 8.41 -5.10
N LYS A 32 0.20 7.80 -6.19
CA LYS A 32 -1.13 7.18 -6.25
C LYS A 32 -1.20 5.80 -5.60
N GLY A 33 -0.06 5.16 -5.33
CA GLY A 33 -0.01 3.84 -4.68
C GLY A 33 1.14 2.96 -5.15
N VAL A 34 0.99 1.66 -4.90
CA VAL A 34 2.00 0.63 -5.20
C VAL A 34 2.12 0.41 -6.70
N ILE A 35 3.35 0.31 -7.20
CA ILE A 35 3.65 -0.17 -8.55
C ILE A 35 4.03 -1.65 -8.43
N TYR A 36 3.39 -2.50 -9.24
CA TYR A 36 3.69 -3.92 -9.32
C TYR A 36 4.43 -4.24 -10.62
N GLU A 37 5.19 -5.35 -10.63
CA GLU A 37 5.96 -5.76 -11.81
C GLU A 37 5.08 -6.10 -13.02
N GLU A 38 3.82 -6.46 -12.81
CA GLU A 38 2.82 -6.67 -13.86
C GLU A 38 2.49 -5.38 -14.61
N GLU A 39 2.70 -4.22 -13.99
CA GLU A 39 2.67 -2.92 -14.67
C GLU A 39 3.98 -2.71 -15.45
N SER A 40 4.25 -3.60 -16.40
CA SER A 40 5.56 -3.84 -17.03
C SER A 40 6.29 -2.58 -17.46
N ARG A 41 5.58 -1.58 -18.00
CA ARG A 41 6.17 -0.30 -18.43
C ARG A 41 6.71 0.49 -17.24
N TYR A 42 5.87 0.74 -16.23
CA TYR A 42 6.29 1.52 -15.06
C TYR A 42 7.36 0.80 -14.26
N TRP A 43 7.24 -0.51 -14.13
CA TRP A 43 8.21 -1.34 -13.41
C TRP A 43 9.58 -1.33 -14.10
N ALA A 44 9.62 -1.55 -15.42
CA ALA A 44 10.86 -1.57 -16.18
C ALA A 44 11.58 -0.22 -16.15
N ASP A 45 10.84 0.88 -16.32
CA ASP A 45 11.39 2.24 -16.28
C ASP A 45 11.89 2.59 -14.88
N LEU A 46 11.16 2.19 -13.83
CA LEU A 46 11.59 2.36 -12.45
C LEU A 46 12.92 1.66 -12.18
N ILE A 47 12.97 0.35 -12.44
CA ILE A 47 14.12 -0.49 -12.04
C ILE A 47 15.37 -0.19 -12.85
N LYS A 48 15.23 0.08 -14.15
CA LYS A 48 16.38 0.23 -15.07
C LYS A 48 16.93 1.64 -15.13
N ILE A 49 16.07 2.65 -14.95
CA ILE A 49 16.43 4.03 -15.30
C ILE A 49 16.26 4.99 -14.13
N HIS A 50 15.13 4.92 -13.44
CA HIS A 50 14.67 6.01 -12.58
C HIS A 50 14.69 5.72 -11.08
N GLU A 51 15.13 4.54 -10.62
CA GLU A 51 15.13 4.21 -9.20
C GLU A 51 15.94 5.22 -8.37
N TRP A 52 17.18 5.48 -8.78
CA TRP A 52 18.06 6.38 -8.03
C TRP A 52 17.60 7.85 -8.06
N PRO A 53 17.23 8.44 -9.21
CA PRO A 53 16.66 9.77 -9.26
C PRO A 53 15.39 9.92 -8.42
N LEU A 54 14.50 8.94 -8.42
CA LEU A 54 13.27 8.96 -7.62
C LEU A 54 13.55 8.85 -6.12
N ARG A 55 14.48 7.98 -5.71
CA ARG A 55 14.92 7.90 -4.31
C ARG A 55 15.40 9.25 -3.81
N ARG A 56 16.26 9.90 -4.59
CA ARG A 56 16.81 11.22 -4.26
C ARG A 56 15.72 12.30 -4.22
N TYR A 57 14.78 12.27 -5.15
CA TYR A 57 13.66 13.21 -5.20
C TYR A 57 12.76 13.09 -3.97
N PHE A 58 12.32 11.87 -3.66
CA PHE A 58 11.43 11.65 -2.52
C PHE A 58 12.13 11.86 -1.17
N ALA A 59 13.42 11.57 -1.05
CA ALA A 59 14.19 11.83 0.16
C ALA A 59 14.20 13.30 0.55
N GLN A 60 14.14 14.24 -0.43
CA GLN A 60 14.10 15.69 -0.15
C GLN A 60 12.84 16.10 0.63
N ILE A 61 11.78 15.33 0.55
CA ILE A 61 10.52 15.58 1.26
C ILE A 61 10.27 14.55 2.38
N GLY A 62 11.33 13.84 2.80
CA GLY A 62 11.26 12.87 3.90
C GLY A 62 10.47 11.61 3.58
N ILE A 63 10.44 11.20 2.31
CA ILE A 63 9.76 9.99 1.85
C ILE A 63 10.78 9.01 1.28
N ASP A 64 10.69 7.75 1.70
CA ASP A 64 11.51 6.66 1.19
C ASP A 64 10.80 5.94 0.05
N LEU A 65 11.51 5.70 -1.05
CA LEU A 65 11.09 4.76 -2.08
C LEU A 65 11.58 3.36 -1.70
N ILE A 66 10.67 2.47 -1.39
CA ILE A 66 10.94 1.06 -1.10
C ILE A 66 10.71 0.26 -2.39
N VAL A 67 11.73 -0.47 -2.82
CA VAL A 67 11.68 -1.36 -3.99
C VAL A 67 12.00 -2.77 -3.51
N ASN A 68 11.02 -3.66 -3.58
CA ASN A 68 11.21 -5.08 -3.32
C ASN A 68 11.21 -5.84 -4.66
N ARG A 69 12.40 -6.14 -5.18
CA ARG A 69 12.57 -6.83 -6.47
C ARG A 69 12.19 -8.29 -6.39
N GLN A 70 12.34 -8.92 -5.24
CA GLN A 70 12.01 -10.31 -5.03
C GLN A 70 10.50 -10.52 -5.08
N GLU A 71 9.75 -9.64 -4.41
CA GLU A 71 8.29 -9.69 -4.38
C GLU A 71 7.65 -8.90 -5.55
N GLY A 72 8.45 -8.17 -6.33
CA GLY A 72 7.99 -7.46 -7.53
C GLY A 72 7.03 -6.32 -7.26
N PHE A 73 7.31 -5.47 -6.25
CA PHE A 73 6.55 -4.26 -6.00
C PHE A 73 7.42 -3.09 -5.50
N ALA A 74 6.93 -1.87 -5.70
CA ALA A 74 7.53 -0.65 -5.16
C ALA A 74 6.47 0.29 -4.61
N TYR A 75 6.79 0.96 -3.50
CA TYR A 75 5.89 1.89 -2.82
C TYR A 75 6.65 2.98 -2.07
N LEU A 76 5.93 4.02 -1.68
CA LEU A 76 6.48 5.11 -0.87
C LEU A 76 6.15 4.90 0.61
N ARG A 77 7.13 5.14 1.46
CA ARG A 77 7.01 5.09 2.92
C ARG A 77 7.56 6.38 3.51
N GLN A 78 6.79 7.04 4.34
CA GLN A 78 7.30 8.15 5.13
C GLN A 78 7.98 7.61 6.38
N SER A 79 9.26 7.96 6.56
CA SER A 79 10.03 7.56 7.73
C SER A 79 9.38 8.10 9.01
N THR A 80 9.28 7.24 10.00
CA THR A 80 8.71 7.58 11.30
C THR A 80 9.64 6.98 12.34
N GLY A 81 10.48 7.78 12.93
CA GLY A 81 11.40 7.32 13.95
C GLY A 81 12.13 8.49 14.58
N GLU A 82 12.98 8.19 15.53
CA GLU A 82 13.86 9.13 16.24
C GLU A 82 14.72 9.97 15.28
N GLU A 83 14.96 9.48 14.05
CA GLU A 83 15.62 10.22 12.98
C GLU A 83 14.80 11.41 12.47
N ALA A 84 13.46 11.35 12.56
CA ALA A 84 12.59 12.47 12.21
C ALA A 84 12.51 13.55 13.31
N GLU A 85 12.77 13.19 14.56
CA GLU A 85 12.82 14.16 15.67
C GLU A 85 14.02 15.10 15.55
N ASN A 86 15.11 14.64 14.95
CA ASN A 86 16.30 15.45 14.69
C ASN A 86 16.19 16.36 13.45
N SER A 87 15.19 16.17 12.61
CA SER A 87 15.02 16.89 11.32
C SER A 87 13.92 17.95 11.35
N GLY A 88 13.37 18.29 12.54
CA GLY A 88 12.18 19.16 12.63
C GLY A 88 10.94 18.41 12.14
N ALA A 89 9.85 18.43 12.89
CA ALA A 89 8.64 17.67 12.60
C ALA A 89 8.09 17.98 11.20
N LEU A 90 8.45 17.15 10.21
CA LEU A 90 7.89 17.25 8.86
C LEU A 90 6.38 16.94 8.90
N PRO A 91 5.55 17.73 8.21
CA PRO A 91 4.13 17.40 8.07
C PRO A 91 3.96 15.99 7.51
N ARG A 92 3.02 15.24 8.05
CA ARG A 92 2.75 13.88 7.56
C ARG A 92 1.95 13.94 6.26
N LEU A 93 2.53 13.45 5.18
CA LEU A 93 1.83 13.26 3.92
C LEU A 93 0.92 12.02 3.98
N MET A 94 1.39 10.97 4.65
CA MET A 94 0.66 9.71 4.77
C MET A 94 0.01 9.61 6.15
N VAL A 95 -1.32 9.47 6.17
CA VAL A 95 -2.07 9.28 7.41
C VAL A 95 -1.83 7.85 7.91
N ARG A 96 -1.29 7.71 9.13
CA ARG A 96 -1.24 6.41 9.81
C ARG A 96 -2.65 6.04 10.26
N ARG A 97 -3.10 4.89 9.82
CA ARG A 97 -4.31 4.26 10.34
C ARG A 97 -3.90 3.08 11.21
N SER A 98 -4.24 3.12 12.49
CA SER A 98 -4.16 1.92 13.31
C SER A 98 -5.20 0.93 12.85
N LEU A 99 -4.79 -0.32 12.67
CA LEU A 99 -5.71 -1.41 12.38
C LEU A 99 -6.52 -1.73 13.64
N THR A 100 -7.79 -2.03 13.48
CA THR A 100 -8.57 -2.67 14.54
C THR A 100 -8.10 -4.11 14.74
N ILE A 101 -8.46 -4.72 15.87
CA ILE A 101 -8.14 -6.13 16.13
C ILE A 101 -8.66 -7.02 15.00
N ASP A 102 -9.89 -6.80 14.56
CA ASP A 102 -10.53 -7.58 13.50
C ASP A 102 -9.80 -7.42 12.16
N GLN A 103 -9.41 -6.20 11.80
CA GLN A 103 -8.59 -5.93 10.61
C GLN A 103 -7.21 -6.58 10.70
N SER A 104 -6.58 -6.52 11.87
CA SER A 104 -5.27 -7.14 12.10
C SER A 104 -5.33 -8.66 11.94
N ILE A 105 -6.34 -9.29 12.52
CA ILE A 105 -6.55 -10.74 12.40
C ILE A 105 -6.75 -11.12 10.93
N LEU A 106 -7.65 -10.41 10.22
CA LEU A 106 -7.88 -10.69 8.80
C LEU A 106 -6.60 -10.50 7.97
N CYS A 107 -5.86 -9.42 8.19
CA CYS A 107 -4.59 -9.18 7.49
C CYS A 107 -3.56 -10.29 7.72
N VAL A 108 -3.47 -10.82 8.94
CA VAL A 108 -2.57 -11.94 9.28
C VAL A 108 -3.00 -13.22 8.57
N LEU A 109 -4.29 -13.53 8.57
CA LEU A 109 -4.82 -14.71 7.87
C LEU A 109 -4.56 -14.63 6.37
N LEU A 110 -4.83 -13.47 5.75
CA LEU A 110 -4.54 -13.23 4.34
C LEU A 110 -3.04 -13.28 4.03
N ARG A 111 -2.20 -12.84 4.98
CA ARG A 111 -0.74 -12.94 4.87
C ARG A 111 -0.28 -14.40 4.86
N GLY A 112 -0.90 -15.25 5.70
CA GLY A 112 -0.69 -16.70 5.70
C GLY A 112 -1.03 -17.32 4.35
N CYS A 113 -2.17 -16.97 3.77
CA CYS A 113 -2.56 -17.44 2.42
C CYS A 113 -1.53 -17.04 1.34
N LEU A 114 -0.95 -15.83 1.42
CA LEU A 114 0.11 -15.40 0.50
C LEU A 114 1.37 -16.27 0.61
N GLU A 115 1.76 -16.68 1.83
CA GLU A 115 2.92 -17.55 2.02
C GLU A 115 2.66 -18.96 1.46
N GLU A 116 1.56 -19.57 1.80
CA GLU A 116 1.18 -20.89 1.32
C GLU A 116 1.09 -20.93 -0.21
N TYR A 117 0.53 -19.86 -0.80
CA TYR A 117 0.39 -19.75 -2.24
C TYR A 117 1.75 -19.60 -2.94
N THR A 118 2.69 -18.89 -2.33
CA THR A 118 4.05 -18.72 -2.86
C THR A 118 4.82 -20.04 -2.83
N ILE A 119 4.63 -20.87 -1.80
CA ILE A 119 5.29 -22.18 -1.66
C ILE A 119 4.80 -23.17 -2.73
N ASN A 120 3.53 -23.08 -3.13
CA ASN A 120 2.90 -24.00 -4.08
C ASN A 120 3.18 -23.66 -5.55
N GLU A 121 4.18 -22.82 -5.86
CA GLU A 121 4.67 -22.48 -7.21
C GLU A 121 3.56 -22.11 -8.23
N SER A 122 2.54 -21.41 -7.80
CA SER A 122 1.48 -20.94 -8.69
C SER A 122 2.01 -19.85 -9.64
N ALA A 123 1.53 -19.86 -10.88
CA ALA A 123 1.91 -18.87 -11.90
C ALA A 123 1.57 -17.43 -11.51
N SER A 124 0.62 -17.25 -10.63
CA SER A 124 0.26 -15.96 -10.02
C SER A 124 0.85 -15.87 -8.61
N ARG A 125 1.41 -14.73 -8.24
CA ARG A 125 1.95 -14.48 -6.89
C ARG A 125 0.88 -14.02 -5.89
N GLU A 126 -0.35 -13.82 -6.34
CA GLU A 126 -1.44 -13.28 -5.54
C GLU A 126 -2.65 -14.23 -5.59
N PRO A 127 -3.03 -14.86 -4.47
CA PRO A 127 -4.18 -15.75 -4.41
C PRO A 127 -5.49 -14.98 -4.63
N ILE A 128 -6.46 -15.69 -5.21
CA ILE A 128 -7.82 -15.21 -5.38
C ILE A 128 -8.71 -16.00 -4.44
N LEU A 129 -9.41 -15.30 -3.56
CA LEU A 129 -10.32 -15.86 -2.57
C LEU A 129 -11.72 -15.29 -2.80
N THR A 130 -12.75 -16.11 -2.62
CA THR A 130 -14.13 -15.64 -2.53
C THR A 130 -14.42 -15.09 -1.13
N LEU A 131 -15.49 -14.32 -0.98
CA LEU A 131 -15.93 -13.88 0.34
C LEU A 131 -16.21 -15.10 1.26
N ARG A 132 -16.74 -16.17 0.68
CA ARG A 132 -16.94 -17.45 1.39
C ARG A 132 -15.62 -18.04 1.87
N ASP A 133 -14.60 -18.11 1.01
CA ASP A 133 -13.28 -18.65 1.40
C ASP A 133 -12.68 -17.84 2.55
N ILE A 134 -12.84 -16.52 2.52
CA ILE A 134 -12.38 -15.63 3.61
C ILE A 134 -13.16 -15.91 4.90
N HIS A 135 -14.48 -16.12 4.80
CA HIS A 135 -15.31 -16.46 5.94
C HIS A 135 -14.89 -17.80 6.56
N ASP A 136 -14.69 -18.82 5.72
CA ASP A 136 -14.27 -20.15 6.17
C ASP A 136 -12.88 -20.11 6.81
N LEU A 137 -11.97 -19.30 6.27
CA LEU A 137 -10.64 -19.07 6.84
C LEU A 137 -10.72 -18.46 8.25
N VAL A 138 -11.57 -17.45 8.42
CA VAL A 138 -11.82 -16.81 9.71
C VAL A 138 -12.50 -17.79 10.68
N GLU A 139 -13.49 -18.55 10.23
CA GLU A 139 -14.19 -19.55 11.03
C GLU A 139 -13.23 -20.62 11.52
N LEU A 140 -12.37 -21.15 10.65
CA LEU A 140 -11.37 -22.15 11.01
C LEU A 140 -10.42 -21.64 12.09
N PHE A 141 -9.99 -20.37 11.99
CA PHE A 141 -9.10 -19.73 12.95
C PHE A 141 -9.74 -19.60 14.35
N PHE A 142 -11.05 -19.32 14.40
CA PHE A 142 -11.78 -19.10 15.65
C PHE A 142 -12.47 -20.35 16.22
N ARG A 143 -12.30 -21.51 15.60
CA ARG A 143 -13.05 -22.75 15.90
C ARG A 143 -13.11 -23.14 17.38
N GLU A 144 -12.18 -22.65 18.19
CA GLU A 144 -12.06 -22.98 19.61
C GLU A 144 -12.31 -21.78 20.54
N ARG A 145 -12.85 -20.63 20.05
CA ARG A 145 -12.90 -19.40 20.83
C ARG A 145 -14.27 -18.76 20.89
N ALA A 146 -14.66 -18.33 22.10
CA ALA A 146 -15.95 -17.67 22.37
C ALA A 146 -16.15 -16.32 21.61
N THR A 147 -15.07 -15.71 21.13
CA THR A 147 -15.07 -14.43 20.40
C THR A 147 -15.54 -14.56 18.95
N GLN A 148 -15.69 -15.78 18.45
CA GLN A 148 -16.06 -16.15 17.09
C GLN A 148 -17.32 -15.43 16.58
N GLN A 149 -18.39 -15.43 17.39
CA GLN A 149 -19.70 -14.95 16.93
C GLN A 149 -19.74 -13.47 16.57
N ARG A 150 -18.95 -12.63 17.24
CA ARG A 150 -18.89 -11.20 16.96
C ARG A 150 -18.15 -10.93 15.65
N PHE A 151 -17.00 -11.57 15.46
CA PHE A 151 -16.18 -11.39 14.27
C PHE A 151 -16.88 -11.88 13.00
N LEU A 152 -17.53 -13.04 13.05
CA LEU A 152 -18.23 -13.64 11.90
C LEU A 152 -19.41 -12.78 11.42
N LYS A 153 -20.06 -12.04 12.31
CA LYS A 153 -21.15 -11.11 11.92
C LYS A 153 -20.67 -9.94 11.07
N ASP A 154 -19.42 -9.54 11.24
CA ASP A 154 -18.87 -8.33 10.64
C ASP A 154 -17.73 -8.59 9.61
N VAL A 155 -17.51 -9.88 9.21
CA VAL A 155 -16.43 -10.27 8.28
C VAL A 155 -16.50 -9.44 6.98
N ARG A 156 -17.68 -9.33 6.40
CA ARG A 156 -17.87 -8.55 5.16
C ARG A 156 -17.44 -7.10 5.32
N LYS A 157 -17.82 -6.45 6.40
CA LYS A 157 -17.42 -5.07 6.70
C LYS A 157 -15.91 -4.97 6.85
N THR A 158 -15.30 -5.91 7.57
CA THR A 158 -13.86 -5.96 7.76
C THR A 158 -13.11 -6.17 6.44
N VAL A 159 -13.62 -7.05 5.56
CA VAL A 159 -13.08 -7.27 4.20
C VAL A 159 -13.13 -5.98 3.39
N GLU A 160 -14.24 -5.24 3.42
CA GLU A 160 -14.36 -3.96 2.71
C GLU A 160 -13.41 -2.88 3.27
N GLU A 161 -13.19 -2.85 4.57
CA GLU A 161 -12.23 -1.95 5.19
C GLU A 161 -10.79 -2.29 4.77
N VAL A 162 -10.41 -3.57 4.78
CA VAL A 162 -9.10 -4.07 4.33
C VAL A 162 -8.90 -3.82 2.82
N ARG A 163 -9.98 -3.97 2.02
CA ARG A 163 -9.97 -3.61 0.59
C ARG A 163 -9.70 -2.13 0.37
N LYS A 164 -10.35 -1.23 1.12
CA LYS A 164 -10.11 0.22 1.07
C LYS A 164 -8.68 0.61 1.45
N MET A 165 -7.97 -0.24 2.19
CA MET A 165 -6.55 -0.05 2.51
C MET A 165 -5.63 -0.50 1.36
N GLY A 166 -6.17 -1.14 0.30
CA GLY A 166 -5.41 -1.61 -0.85
C GLY A 166 -4.77 -2.99 -0.66
N PHE A 167 -5.14 -3.75 0.37
CA PHE A 167 -4.65 -5.11 0.61
C PHE A 167 -5.47 -6.18 -0.12
N LEU A 168 -6.68 -5.83 -0.52
CA LEU A 168 -7.57 -6.65 -1.34
C LEU A 168 -8.01 -5.85 -2.57
N GLU A 169 -8.14 -6.53 -3.71
CA GLU A 169 -8.68 -6.01 -4.96
C GLU A 169 -9.86 -6.85 -5.39
N THR A 170 -11.03 -6.22 -5.59
CA THR A 170 -12.21 -6.91 -6.11
C THR A 170 -12.01 -7.26 -7.58
N LEU A 171 -12.30 -8.50 -7.96
CA LEU A 171 -12.26 -8.97 -9.33
C LEU A 171 -13.66 -9.00 -9.92
N GLY A 172 -13.85 -8.33 -11.06
CA GLY A 172 -15.15 -8.22 -11.71
C GLY A 172 -16.03 -7.10 -11.11
N SER A 173 -17.17 -6.85 -11.75
CA SER A 173 -18.16 -5.90 -11.26
C SER A 173 -19.07 -6.62 -10.25
N SER A 174 -19.34 -6.00 -9.12
CA SER A 174 -20.26 -6.51 -8.10
C SER A 174 -21.65 -6.85 -8.65
N ASP A 175 -22.05 -6.21 -9.73
CA ASP A 175 -23.36 -6.41 -10.40
C ASP A 175 -23.45 -7.76 -11.13
N ASN A 176 -22.33 -8.46 -11.36
CA ASN A 176 -22.28 -9.74 -12.06
C ASN A 176 -22.41 -10.96 -11.13
N TYR A 177 -22.40 -10.77 -9.81
CA TYR A 177 -22.53 -11.87 -8.87
C TYR A 177 -23.97 -12.00 -8.39
N LEU A 178 -24.58 -13.14 -8.68
CA LEU A 178 -25.94 -13.49 -8.19
C LEU A 178 -25.94 -13.71 -6.66
N ASN A 179 -24.78 -14.01 -6.11
CA ASN A 179 -24.58 -14.22 -4.68
C ASN A 179 -23.35 -13.43 -4.22
N GLU A 180 -23.51 -12.64 -3.17
CA GLU A 180 -22.45 -11.82 -2.57
C GLU A 180 -21.26 -12.67 -2.06
N ASP A 181 -21.52 -13.90 -1.61
CA ASP A 181 -20.50 -14.84 -1.13
C ASP A 181 -19.51 -15.29 -2.23
N GLU A 182 -19.90 -15.10 -3.51
CA GLU A 182 -19.08 -15.47 -4.67
C GLU A 182 -18.18 -14.32 -5.16
N VAL A 183 -18.28 -13.13 -4.56
CA VAL A 183 -17.41 -12.01 -4.88
C VAL A 183 -15.96 -12.42 -4.68
N LYS A 184 -15.14 -12.23 -5.69
CA LYS A 184 -13.73 -12.62 -5.70
C LYS A 184 -12.84 -11.46 -5.35
N TYR A 185 -11.88 -11.72 -4.48
CA TYR A 185 -10.86 -10.79 -4.05
C TYR A 185 -9.47 -11.35 -4.33
N ARG A 186 -8.62 -10.53 -4.95
CA ARG A 186 -7.20 -10.82 -5.09
C ARG A 186 -6.48 -10.26 -3.86
N VAL A 187 -5.74 -11.11 -3.17
CA VAL A 187 -4.92 -10.69 -2.01
C VAL A 187 -3.63 -10.07 -2.52
N LYS A 188 -3.42 -8.79 -2.22
CA LYS A 188 -2.27 -8.05 -2.73
C LYS A 188 -1.01 -8.33 -1.93
N ARG A 189 0.08 -8.67 -2.62
CA ARG A 189 1.36 -9.00 -1.99
C ARG A 189 2.03 -7.85 -1.25
N ILE A 190 1.58 -6.61 -1.44
CA ILE A 190 2.01 -5.48 -0.62
C ILE A 190 1.73 -5.71 0.88
N LEU A 191 0.76 -6.56 1.21
CA LEU A 191 0.47 -6.95 2.58
C LEU A 191 1.70 -7.51 3.31
N LYS A 192 2.62 -8.18 2.57
CA LYS A 192 3.90 -8.66 3.10
C LYS A 192 4.82 -7.54 3.62
N ALA A 193 4.69 -6.33 3.10
CA ALA A 193 5.47 -5.18 3.56
C ALA A 193 4.87 -4.49 4.79
N PHE A 194 3.56 -4.66 5.02
CA PHE A 194 2.86 -4.06 6.15
C PHE A 194 2.74 -4.99 7.35
N ILE A 195 2.69 -6.29 7.11
CA ILE A 195 2.63 -7.31 8.15
C ILE A 195 3.92 -8.13 8.07
N GLY A 196 4.91 -7.77 8.84
CA GLY A 196 6.19 -8.48 8.93
C GLY A 196 6.09 -9.76 9.76
N PRO A 197 7.16 -10.57 9.80
CA PRO A 197 7.22 -11.78 10.62
C PRO A 197 7.03 -11.49 12.11
N ASP A 198 7.52 -10.35 12.59
CA ASP A 198 7.46 -9.97 14.00
C ASP A 198 6.02 -9.63 14.42
N GLU A 199 5.28 -8.92 13.56
CA GLU A 199 3.87 -8.63 13.78
C GLU A 199 3.04 -9.91 13.78
N LEU A 200 3.37 -10.87 12.91
CA LEU A 200 2.76 -12.20 12.91
C LEU A 200 2.98 -12.94 14.24
N LEU A 201 4.21 -12.93 14.75
CA LEU A 201 4.56 -13.56 16.02
C LEU A 201 3.89 -12.86 17.20
N GLN A 202 3.87 -11.54 17.22
CA GLN A 202 3.22 -10.76 18.28
C GLN A 202 1.71 -11.05 18.32
N LEU A 203 1.05 -11.07 17.15
CA LEU A 203 -0.37 -11.37 17.09
C LEU A 203 -0.66 -12.82 17.50
N ALA A 204 0.15 -13.79 17.05
CA ALA A 204 0.03 -15.19 17.47
C ALA A 204 0.19 -15.34 18.99
N GLN A 205 1.13 -14.60 19.61
CA GLN A 205 1.30 -14.57 21.06
C GLN A 205 0.13 -13.91 21.80
N GLN A 206 -0.39 -12.80 21.26
CA GLN A 206 -1.56 -12.13 21.85
C GLN A 206 -2.81 -13.01 21.75
N LEU A 207 -2.99 -13.66 20.62
CA LEU A 207 -4.09 -14.58 20.40
C LEU A 207 -3.97 -15.87 21.22
N GLY A 208 -2.74 -16.32 21.54
CA GLY A 208 -2.48 -17.45 22.43
C GLY A 208 -2.72 -17.16 23.91
N LYS A 209 -2.83 -15.87 24.30
CA LYS A 209 -3.09 -15.44 25.69
C LYS A 209 -4.54 -15.09 25.98
N ILE A 210 -5.42 -15.10 24.96
CA ILE A 210 -6.87 -14.90 25.09
C ILE A 210 -7.56 -16.25 25.03
#